data_91fbc9cdc4749667ee5765242da9cece
#
_entry.id   91fbc9cdc4749667ee5765242da9cece
#
_cell.length_a   1.000
_cell.length_b   1.000
_cell.length_c   1.000
_cell.angle_alpha   90.00
_cell.angle_beta   90.00
_cell.angle_gamma   90.00
#
_symmetry.space_group_name_H-M   'P 1'
#
loop_
_entity.id
_entity.type
_entity.pdbx_description
1 polymer ?
#
loop_
_entity_poly.entity_id
_entity_poly.type
_entity_poly.pdbx_seq_one_letter_code
_entity_poly.pdbx_strand_id
1 'polypeptide(L)'
;MKPTRALPVRPSLAQLRNEAATLHNEERIPLSDAQEKLARSYGAPNWRRLVQSCELIDAIWLDDLEAVRKLVEYNPNLLHENARIVQDNWGPPLTYAANLGRNEIIRALYDLGARDLQSAMDRALLQSKIDTARMLHEMMGSPPPPDGVLGGAAYTLSATGTQLALELGAKVVDQNGKRLAPVDIVLETDSRKPEAKHRILELYVEHGLTLPDTPVMALHRGRLDLLEDHLRRDPSLLSRTFSHEEIYPPEFGCHDEVLATQGTPLKDTTLLHLCADYDELEIARWLLDKGMDPNVRAAVDADGFGGHTALFGTVVSQPNFWMNYQDRGPYEAPFTQLLLERGADPNVRASLRKKLHEGYAPKYDTETTYEYRDVTALEWGRQFHAKVFVSEPAMKLIEAAAGAK
;
A
#
# COMPACT_ATOMS: atom_id res chain seq x y z
N MET A 1 -19.53 -22.67 6.50
CA MET A 1 -19.28 -22.54 5.05
C MET A 1 -18.31 -21.38 4.91
N LYS A 2 -17.22 -21.52 4.14
CA LYS A 2 -16.34 -20.37 3.90
C LYS A 2 -17.08 -19.30 3.11
N PRO A 3 -16.97 -18.02 3.44
CA PRO A 3 -17.59 -16.95 2.67
C PRO A 3 -16.99 -16.94 1.25
N THR A 4 -17.83 -16.72 0.26
CA THR A 4 -17.43 -16.61 -1.15
C THR A 4 -17.23 -15.15 -1.57
N ARG A 5 -17.63 -14.20 -0.72
CA ARG A 5 -17.56 -12.76 -0.94
C ARG A 5 -17.05 -12.04 0.32
N ALA A 6 -16.33 -10.95 0.15
CA ALA A 6 -15.95 -10.06 1.25
C ALA A 6 -16.87 -8.84 1.30
N LEU A 7 -17.36 -8.49 2.48
CA LEU A 7 -18.14 -7.28 2.67
C LEU A 7 -17.24 -6.05 2.43
N PRO A 8 -17.64 -5.07 1.59
CA PRO A 8 -16.86 -3.85 1.38
C PRO A 8 -16.52 -3.15 2.71
N VAL A 9 -15.47 -2.33 2.71
CA VAL A 9 -15.08 -1.54 3.88
C VAL A 9 -16.24 -0.67 4.36
N ARG A 10 -16.93 0.01 3.45
CA ARG A 10 -18.19 0.68 3.72
C ARG A 10 -19.28 0.06 2.84
N PRO A 11 -20.05 -0.92 3.34
CA PRO A 11 -21.09 -1.57 2.55
C PRO A 11 -22.30 -0.66 2.40
N SER A 12 -22.96 -0.74 1.25
CA SER A 12 -24.23 -0.06 1.01
C SER A 12 -25.39 -1.03 1.23
N LEU A 13 -26.23 -0.76 2.24
CA LEU A 13 -27.43 -1.55 2.47
C LEU A 13 -28.41 -1.49 1.30
N ALA A 14 -28.51 -0.34 0.62
CA ALA A 14 -29.33 -0.17 -0.58
C ALA A 14 -28.84 -1.09 -1.72
N GLN A 15 -27.52 -1.16 -1.93
CA GLN A 15 -26.94 -2.05 -2.93
C GLN A 15 -27.22 -3.52 -2.59
N LEU A 16 -27.04 -3.93 -1.34
CA LEU A 16 -27.31 -5.32 -0.91
C LEU A 16 -28.78 -5.70 -1.08
N ARG A 17 -29.72 -4.76 -0.82
CA ARG A 17 -31.15 -4.99 -1.08
C ARG A 17 -31.44 -5.16 -2.58
N ASN A 18 -30.79 -4.38 -3.44
CA ASN A 18 -30.92 -4.51 -4.88
C ASN A 18 -30.33 -5.84 -5.37
N GLU A 19 -29.16 -6.24 -4.86
CA GLU A 19 -28.57 -7.55 -5.19
C GLU A 19 -29.48 -8.71 -4.78
N ALA A 20 -30.11 -8.64 -3.59
CA ALA A 20 -31.07 -9.65 -3.14
C ALA A 20 -32.31 -9.69 -4.05
N ALA A 21 -32.80 -8.53 -4.49
CA ALA A 21 -33.93 -8.46 -5.42
C ALA A 21 -33.55 -9.01 -6.82
N THR A 22 -32.37 -8.76 -7.29
CA THR A 22 -31.84 -9.33 -8.54
C THR A 22 -31.78 -10.87 -8.43
N LEU A 23 -31.20 -11.40 -7.36
CA LEU A 23 -31.09 -12.82 -7.11
C LEU A 23 -32.47 -13.50 -7.01
N HIS A 24 -33.44 -12.85 -6.34
CA HIS A 24 -34.84 -13.29 -6.30
C HIS A 24 -35.43 -13.48 -7.70
N ASN A 25 -35.22 -12.49 -8.60
CA ASN A 25 -35.77 -12.53 -9.95
C ASN A 25 -35.07 -13.56 -10.84
N GLU A 26 -33.74 -13.61 -10.80
CA GLU A 26 -32.93 -14.52 -11.63
C GLU A 26 -33.15 -15.99 -11.28
N GLU A 27 -33.13 -16.31 -9.99
CA GLU A 27 -33.27 -17.69 -9.51
C GLU A 27 -34.74 -18.11 -9.28
N ARG A 28 -35.70 -17.17 -9.35
CA ARG A 28 -37.12 -17.39 -9.10
C ARG A 28 -37.40 -18.00 -7.72
N ILE A 29 -36.67 -17.59 -6.70
CA ILE A 29 -36.80 -18.00 -5.31
C ILE A 29 -37.49 -16.88 -4.49
N PRO A 30 -38.10 -17.17 -3.33
CA PRO A 30 -38.61 -16.12 -2.45
C PRO A 30 -37.56 -15.08 -2.10
N LEU A 31 -37.95 -13.82 -1.93
CA LEU A 31 -37.02 -12.75 -1.58
C LEU A 31 -36.29 -13.04 -0.26
N SER A 32 -36.98 -13.62 0.72
CA SER A 32 -36.36 -14.07 1.97
C SER A 32 -35.23 -15.06 1.74
N ASP A 33 -35.39 -15.99 0.82
CA ASP A 33 -34.39 -17.03 0.53
C ASP A 33 -33.20 -16.41 -0.23
N ALA A 34 -33.47 -15.47 -1.14
CA ALA A 34 -32.44 -14.69 -1.81
C ALA A 34 -31.60 -13.87 -0.82
N GLN A 35 -32.26 -13.22 0.15
CA GLN A 35 -31.61 -12.49 1.24
C GLN A 35 -30.72 -13.38 2.11
N GLU A 36 -31.23 -14.54 2.53
CA GLU A 36 -30.46 -15.51 3.31
C GLU A 36 -29.27 -16.08 2.51
N LYS A 37 -29.47 -16.37 1.23
CA LYS A 37 -28.40 -16.84 0.34
C LYS A 37 -27.32 -15.79 0.19
N LEU A 38 -27.71 -14.53 -0.03
CA LEU A 38 -26.77 -13.42 -0.12
C LEU A 38 -26.01 -13.21 1.19
N ALA A 39 -26.70 -13.23 2.34
CA ALA A 39 -26.07 -13.10 3.65
C ALA A 39 -25.00 -14.18 3.88
N ARG A 40 -25.30 -15.42 3.57
CA ARG A 40 -24.35 -16.55 3.69
C ARG A 40 -23.14 -16.39 2.76
N SER A 41 -23.30 -15.80 1.58
CA SER A 41 -22.18 -15.55 0.66
C SER A 41 -21.16 -14.60 1.27
N TYR A 42 -21.58 -13.67 2.13
CA TYR A 42 -20.72 -12.78 2.91
C TYR A 42 -20.29 -13.36 4.27
N GLY A 43 -20.66 -14.59 4.59
CA GLY A 43 -20.34 -15.25 5.86
C GLY A 43 -21.26 -14.86 7.02
N ALA A 44 -22.31 -14.07 6.78
CA ALA A 44 -23.31 -13.77 7.81
C ALA A 44 -24.22 -14.99 8.08
N PRO A 45 -24.58 -15.26 9.34
CA PRO A 45 -25.48 -16.37 9.68
C PRO A 45 -26.89 -16.19 9.09
N ASN A 46 -27.33 -14.97 8.90
CA ASN A 46 -28.63 -14.60 8.34
C ASN A 46 -28.64 -13.17 7.81
N TRP A 47 -29.70 -12.79 7.08
CA TRP A 47 -29.89 -11.46 6.52
C TRP A 47 -29.91 -10.35 7.58
N ARG A 48 -30.54 -10.58 8.73
CA ARG A 48 -30.58 -9.61 9.83
C ARG A 48 -29.19 -9.24 10.32
N ARG A 49 -28.30 -10.23 10.50
CA ARG A 49 -26.92 -9.98 10.93
C ARG A 49 -26.13 -9.18 9.88
N LEU A 50 -26.35 -9.47 8.59
CA LEU A 50 -25.72 -8.69 7.51
C LEU A 50 -26.20 -7.23 7.54
N VAL A 51 -27.49 -6.98 7.69
CA VAL A 51 -28.08 -5.63 7.82
C VAL A 51 -27.50 -4.90 9.02
N GLN A 52 -27.43 -5.52 10.20
CA GLN A 52 -26.84 -4.91 11.40
C GLN A 52 -25.36 -4.53 11.20
N SER A 53 -24.59 -5.33 10.47
CA SER A 53 -23.21 -4.96 10.11
C SER A 53 -23.17 -3.68 9.27
N CYS A 54 -24.01 -3.59 8.25
CA CYS A 54 -24.05 -2.40 7.39
C CYS A 54 -24.46 -1.15 8.17
N GLU A 55 -25.48 -1.26 9.01
CA GLU A 55 -25.97 -0.16 9.84
C GLU A 55 -24.93 0.30 10.86
N LEU A 56 -24.23 -0.63 11.53
CA LEU A 56 -23.19 -0.33 12.48
C LEU A 56 -21.98 0.35 11.80
N ILE A 57 -21.54 -0.20 10.67
CA ILE A 57 -20.43 0.38 9.91
C ILE A 57 -20.80 1.78 9.43
N ASP A 58 -21.98 1.98 8.88
CA ASP A 58 -22.42 3.28 8.39
C ASP A 58 -22.55 4.30 9.53
N ALA A 59 -23.08 3.90 10.70
CA ALA A 59 -23.13 4.74 11.89
C ALA A 59 -21.73 5.17 12.35
N ILE A 60 -20.73 4.27 12.35
CA ILE A 60 -19.34 4.62 12.67
C ILE A 60 -18.75 5.58 11.62
N TRP A 61 -19.01 5.38 10.33
CA TRP A 61 -18.56 6.29 9.28
C TRP A 61 -19.13 7.69 9.43
N LEU A 62 -20.40 7.80 9.77
CA LEU A 62 -21.12 9.07 9.96
C LEU A 62 -20.85 9.73 11.32
N ASP A 63 -20.07 9.08 12.20
CA ASP A 63 -19.82 9.50 13.56
C ASP A 63 -21.10 9.59 14.41
N ASP A 64 -22.08 8.74 14.11
CA ASP A 64 -23.38 8.70 14.81
C ASP A 64 -23.28 7.82 16.08
N LEU A 65 -22.83 8.45 17.17
CA LEU A 65 -22.66 7.80 18.48
C LEU A 65 -23.96 7.18 19.00
N GLU A 66 -25.10 7.86 18.78
CA GLU A 66 -26.39 7.36 19.30
C GLU A 66 -26.86 6.10 18.58
N ALA A 67 -26.71 6.07 17.25
CA ALA A 67 -26.99 4.89 16.47
C ALA A 67 -26.08 3.70 16.84
N VAL A 68 -24.79 3.94 17.06
CA VAL A 68 -23.85 2.89 17.49
C VAL A 68 -24.28 2.31 18.85
N ARG A 69 -24.60 3.16 19.85
CA ARG A 69 -25.07 2.71 21.17
C ARG A 69 -26.31 1.86 21.06
N LYS A 70 -27.33 2.32 20.36
CA LYS A 70 -28.61 1.59 20.18
C LYS A 70 -28.38 0.22 19.53
N LEU A 71 -27.53 0.13 18.51
CA LEU A 71 -27.27 -1.13 17.82
C LEU A 71 -26.56 -2.14 18.73
N VAL A 72 -25.57 -1.71 19.51
CA VAL A 72 -24.82 -2.58 20.41
C VAL A 72 -25.68 -2.97 21.65
N GLU A 73 -26.44 -2.05 22.20
CA GLU A 73 -27.36 -2.37 23.29
C GLU A 73 -28.46 -3.36 22.87
N TYR A 74 -28.95 -3.23 21.65
CA TYR A 74 -29.93 -4.17 21.10
C TYR A 74 -29.33 -5.55 20.79
N ASN A 75 -28.07 -5.61 20.33
CA ASN A 75 -27.34 -6.84 20.06
C ASN A 75 -25.89 -6.73 20.59
N PRO A 76 -25.67 -7.07 21.87
CA PRO A 76 -24.34 -6.97 22.49
C PRO A 76 -23.26 -7.81 21.84
N ASN A 77 -23.59 -8.84 21.08
CA ASN A 77 -22.59 -9.64 20.36
C ASN A 77 -21.84 -8.81 19.31
N LEU A 78 -22.49 -7.77 18.76
CA LEU A 78 -21.84 -6.86 17.81
C LEU A 78 -20.58 -6.22 18.37
N LEU A 79 -20.49 -6.06 19.70
CA LEU A 79 -19.35 -5.41 20.36
C LEU A 79 -18.03 -6.17 20.17
N HIS A 80 -18.09 -7.50 20.05
CA HIS A 80 -16.92 -8.38 20.02
C HIS A 80 -16.71 -9.09 18.68
N GLU A 81 -17.71 -9.05 17.82
CA GLU A 81 -17.62 -9.65 16.48
C GLU A 81 -16.95 -8.67 15.51
N ASN A 82 -16.28 -9.22 14.48
CA ASN A 82 -15.77 -8.35 13.42
C ASN A 82 -16.88 -7.53 12.77
N ALA A 83 -16.69 -6.23 12.64
CA ALA A 83 -17.69 -5.33 12.08
C ALA A 83 -18.11 -5.76 10.66
N ARG A 84 -17.15 -6.27 9.87
CA ARG A 84 -17.36 -6.80 8.51
C ARG A 84 -17.70 -8.29 8.48
N ILE A 85 -18.14 -8.87 9.60
CA ILE A 85 -18.60 -10.25 9.75
C ILE A 85 -17.44 -11.26 9.79
N VAL A 86 -16.63 -11.31 8.75
CA VAL A 86 -15.45 -12.17 8.66
C VAL A 86 -14.23 -11.50 9.28
N GLN A 87 -13.28 -12.30 9.76
CA GLN A 87 -12.04 -11.78 10.31
C GLN A 87 -11.25 -11.04 9.23
N ASP A 88 -10.90 -9.80 9.51
CA ASP A 88 -10.07 -8.96 8.67
C ASP A 88 -9.28 -7.95 9.51
N ASN A 89 -8.52 -7.10 8.83
CA ASN A 89 -7.68 -6.08 9.49
C ASN A 89 -8.45 -4.82 9.97
N TRP A 90 -9.77 -4.74 9.77
CA TRP A 90 -10.63 -3.67 10.31
C TRP A 90 -11.18 -4.02 11.69
N GLY A 91 -11.26 -5.30 12.02
CA GLY A 91 -11.55 -5.82 13.35
C GLY A 91 -12.97 -5.58 13.88
N PRO A 92 -13.14 -5.70 15.20
CA PRO A 92 -14.37 -5.35 15.91
C PRO A 92 -14.71 -3.86 15.82
N PRO A 93 -15.90 -3.42 16.25
CA PRO A 93 -16.35 -2.02 16.13
C PRO A 93 -15.41 -0.99 16.74
N LEU A 94 -14.76 -1.28 17.88
CA LEU A 94 -13.80 -0.36 18.48
C LEU A 94 -12.55 -0.21 17.61
N THR A 95 -11.94 -1.29 17.16
CA THR A 95 -10.83 -1.27 16.20
C THR A 95 -11.26 -0.63 14.89
N TYR A 96 -12.48 -0.90 14.42
CA TYR A 96 -13.04 -0.28 13.22
C TYR A 96 -13.14 1.25 13.36
N ALA A 97 -13.66 1.75 14.50
CA ALA A 97 -13.77 3.17 14.80
C ALA A 97 -12.38 3.85 14.89
N ALA A 98 -11.38 3.14 15.38
CA ALA A 98 -10.00 3.63 15.46
C ALA A 98 -9.37 3.88 14.09
N ASN A 99 -9.66 3.05 13.08
CA ASN A 99 -9.25 3.31 11.69
C ASN A 99 -9.75 4.67 11.17
N LEU A 100 -10.89 5.15 11.69
CA LEU A 100 -11.54 6.39 11.25
C LEU A 100 -11.29 7.56 12.21
N GLY A 101 -10.67 7.32 13.37
CA GLY A 101 -10.42 8.36 14.38
C GLY A 101 -11.68 8.81 15.14
N ARG A 102 -12.66 7.90 15.35
CA ARG A 102 -13.96 8.20 16.00
C ARG A 102 -13.85 8.11 17.52
N ASN A 103 -13.20 9.08 18.15
CA ASN A 103 -12.80 9.01 19.55
C ASN A 103 -13.96 8.82 20.53
N GLU A 104 -15.10 9.52 20.34
CA GLU A 104 -16.26 9.39 21.21
C GLU A 104 -16.94 8.03 21.08
N ILE A 105 -17.00 7.49 19.86
CA ILE A 105 -17.49 6.13 19.62
C ILE A 105 -16.58 5.10 20.28
N ILE A 106 -15.25 5.26 20.22
CA ILE A 106 -14.28 4.38 20.88
C ILE A 106 -14.52 4.36 22.38
N ARG A 107 -14.65 5.52 23.02
CA ARG A 107 -14.94 5.62 24.46
C ARG A 107 -16.24 4.91 24.82
N ALA A 108 -17.30 5.17 24.06
CA ALA A 108 -18.59 4.53 24.28
C ALA A 108 -18.55 3.01 24.13
N LEU A 109 -17.88 2.49 23.11
CA LEU A 109 -17.71 1.06 22.92
C LEU A 109 -16.89 0.42 24.04
N TYR A 110 -15.86 1.13 24.53
CA TYR A 110 -15.08 0.70 25.69
C TYR A 110 -15.94 0.62 26.96
N ASP A 111 -16.75 1.64 27.22
CA ASP A 111 -17.67 1.68 28.36
C ASP A 111 -18.71 0.55 28.30
N LEU A 112 -19.16 0.18 27.10
CA LEU A 112 -20.03 -0.95 26.85
C LEU A 112 -19.34 -2.32 26.95
N GLY A 113 -18.01 -2.36 27.08
CA GLY A 113 -17.27 -3.59 27.34
C GLY A 113 -16.28 -4.03 26.26
N ALA A 114 -16.08 -3.29 25.18
CA ALA A 114 -15.00 -3.58 24.22
C ALA A 114 -13.62 -3.51 24.87
N ARG A 115 -12.67 -4.37 24.47
CA ARG A 115 -11.33 -4.45 25.09
C ARG A 115 -10.18 -4.61 24.09
N ASP A 116 -10.42 -4.48 22.81
CA ASP A 116 -9.48 -4.62 21.71
C ASP A 116 -8.60 -3.36 21.50
N LEU A 117 -8.18 -2.71 22.60
CA LEU A 117 -7.47 -1.43 22.60
C LEU A 117 -6.12 -1.48 21.87
N GLN A 118 -5.33 -2.57 22.04
CA GLN A 118 -4.05 -2.69 21.36
C GLN A 118 -4.23 -2.75 19.83
N SER A 119 -5.15 -3.60 19.36
CA SER A 119 -5.45 -3.68 17.92
C SER A 119 -5.96 -2.34 17.39
N ALA A 120 -6.78 -1.64 18.16
CA ALA A 120 -7.26 -0.30 17.81
C ALA A 120 -6.13 0.72 17.72
N MET A 121 -5.17 0.70 18.64
CA MET A 121 -3.99 1.56 18.63
C MET A 121 -3.13 1.29 17.40
N ASP A 122 -2.85 0.01 17.09
CA ASP A 122 -2.08 -0.38 15.91
C ASP A 122 -2.74 0.13 14.61
N ARG A 123 -4.09 0.06 14.55
CA ARG A 123 -4.85 0.60 13.40
C ARG A 123 -4.82 2.12 13.36
N ALA A 124 -4.91 2.80 14.49
CA ALA A 124 -4.80 4.25 14.57
C ALA A 124 -3.42 4.74 14.11
N LEU A 125 -2.33 4.09 14.52
CA LEU A 125 -0.97 4.38 14.06
C LEU A 125 -0.82 4.17 12.55
N LEU A 126 -1.33 3.04 12.04
CA LEU A 126 -1.33 2.71 10.62
C LEU A 126 -2.06 3.77 9.80
N GLN A 127 -3.20 4.27 10.28
CA GLN A 127 -4.03 5.29 9.61
C GLN A 127 -3.64 6.73 9.94
N SER A 128 -2.52 6.96 10.63
CA SER A 128 -2.08 8.29 11.06
C SER A 128 -3.11 9.05 11.91
N LYS A 129 -3.94 8.32 12.68
CA LYS A 129 -4.91 8.91 13.63
C LYS A 129 -4.22 9.14 14.97
N ILE A 130 -3.37 10.16 15.03
CA ILE A 130 -2.41 10.37 16.13
C ILE A 130 -3.10 10.62 17.47
N ASP A 131 -4.12 11.48 17.51
CA ASP A 131 -4.88 11.77 18.75
C ASP A 131 -5.59 10.52 19.25
N THR A 132 -6.13 9.71 18.34
CA THR A 132 -6.77 8.42 18.66
C THR A 132 -5.76 7.45 19.25
N ALA A 133 -4.57 7.33 18.65
CA ALA A 133 -3.52 6.43 19.12
C ALA A 133 -3.03 6.85 20.54
N ARG A 134 -2.86 8.16 20.81
CA ARG A 134 -2.53 8.66 22.16
C ARG A 134 -3.62 8.33 23.17
N MET A 135 -4.87 8.62 22.82
CA MET A 135 -6.01 8.32 23.69
C MET A 135 -6.08 6.83 24.03
N LEU A 136 -5.92 5.95 23.03
CA LEU A 136 -5.95 4.50 23.24
C LEU A 136 -4.78 4.03 24.13
N HIS A 137 -3.58 4.58 23.93
CA HIS A 137 -2.43 4.30 24.78
C HIS A 137 -2.68 4.71 26.25
N GLU A 138 -3.25 5.88 26.48
CA GLU A 138 -3.66 6.35 27.81
C GLU A 138 -4.74 5.43 28.42
N MET A 139 -5.76 5.03 27.64
CA MET A 139 -6.81 4.11 28.10
C MET A 139 -6.27 2.73 28.51
N MET A 140 -5.13 2.30 27.92
CA MET A 140 -4.42 1.08 28.33
C MET A 140 -3.56 1.26 29.59
N GLY A 141 -3.43 2.47 30.13
CA GLY A 141 -2.55 2.77 31.26
C GLY A 141 -1.11 3.04 30.86
N SER A 142 -0.89 3.47 29.63
CA SER A 142 0.42 3.86 29.07
C SER A 142 1.51 2.78 29.19
N PRO A 143 1.24 1.54 28.75
CA PRO A 143 2.26 0.49 28.78
C PRO A 143 3.35 0.76 27.74
N PRO A 144 4.57 0.23 27.91
CA PRO A 144 5.56 0.26 26.84
C PRO A 144 5.00 -0.39 25.57
N PRO A 145 5.20 0.22 24.40
CA PRO A 145 4.75 -0.38 23.13
C PRO A 145 5.37 -1.78 22.92
N PRO A 146 4.59 -2.74 22.42
CA PRO A 146 5.13 -4.08 22.14
C PRO A 146 6.12 -4.05 20.96
N ASP A 147 7.00 -5.06 20.91
CA ASP A 147 7.82 -5.30 19.73
C ASP A 147 6.91 -5.48 18.50
N GLY A 148 7.29 -4.88 17.35
CA GLY A 148 6.51 -4.93 16.12
C GLY A 148 5.49 -3.80 15.96
N VAL A 149 5.26 -2.94 16.96
CA VAL A 149 4.31 -1.81 16.88
C VAL A 149 4.59 -0.87 15.69
N LEU A 150 5.83 -0.79 15.23
CA LEU A 150 6.23 0.03 14.08
C LEU A 150 5.75 -0.54 12.74
N GLY A 151 5.38 -1.84 12.66
CA GLY A 151 5.05 -2.52 11.41
C GLY A 151 3.85 -1.93 10.68
N GLY A 152 2.78 -1.62 11.40
CA GLY A 152 1.59 -1.01 10.80
C GLY A 152 1.86 0.36 10.20
N ALA A 153 2.56 1.22 10.93
CA ALA A 153 2.94 2.55 10.47
C ALA A 153 3.92 2.50 9.28
N ALA A 154 4.84 1.53 9.26
CA ALA A 154 5.76 1.28 8.15
C ALA A 154 5.00 0.88 6.88
N TYR A 155 4.03 -0.01 6.99
CA TYR A 155 3.27 -0.54 5.86
C TYR A 155 2.49 0.54 5.08
N THR A 156 1.96 1.55 5.75
CA THR A 156 1.25 2.66 5.10
C THR A 156 2.10 3.91 4.91
N LEU A 157 3.37 3.85 5.27
CA LEU A 157 4.27 5.00 5.34
C LEU A 157 3.68 6.14 6.19
N SER A 158 3.23 5.81 7.40
CA SER A 158 2.76 6.77 8.39
C SER A 158 3.96 7.31 9.20
N ALA A 159 4.59 8.38 8.72
CA ALA A 159 5.72 8.99 9.43
C ALA A 159 5.31 9.53 10.81
N THR A 160 4.14 10.14 10.91
CA THR A 160 3.59 10.62 12.20
C THR A 160 3.24 9.49 13.15
N GLY A 161 2.71 8.37 12.64
CA GLY A 161 2.46 7.16 13.44
C GLY A 161 3.75 6.52 13.94
N THR A 162 4.77 6.44 13.08
CA THR A 162 6.11 5.97 13.45
C THR A 162 6.72 6.88 14.54
N GLN A 163 6.67 8.19 14.33
CA GLN A 163 7.18 9.16 15.31
C GLN A 163 6.48 9.00 16.67
N LEU A 164 5.15 8.94 16.68
CA LEU A 164 4.40 8.73 17.92
C LEU A 164 4.79 7.41 18.61
N ALA A 165 4.88 6.31 17.88
CA ALA A 165 5.26 5.03 18.48
C ALA A 165 6.65 5.11 19.15
N LEU A 166 7.61 5.79 18.52
CA LEU A 166 8.94 6.04 19.08
C LEU A 166 8.90 6.96 20.31
N GLU A 167 8.11 8.04 20.30
CA GLU A 167 7.87 8.92 21.44
C GLU A 167 7.28 8.15 22.64
N LEU A 168 6.43 7.17 22.40
CA LEU A 168 5.84 6.30 23.42
C LEU A 168 6.79 5.21 23.91
N GLY A 169 7.98 5.08 23.32
CA GLY A 169 9.03 4.18 23.75
C GLY A 169 9.25 2.94 22.90
N ALA A 170 8.68 2.88 21.68
CA ALA A 170 9.00 1.84 20.72
C ALA A 170 10.51 1.84 20.40
N LYS A 171 11.07 0.66 20.19
CA LYS A 171 12.51 0.49 19.94
C LYS A 171 12.76 0.11 18.49
N VAL A 172 13.82 0.65 17.90
CA VAL A 172 14.31 0.28 16.56
C VAL A 172 15.36 -0.83 16.61
N VAL A 173 16.04 -0.95 17.75
CA VAL A 173 16.97 -2.05 18.08
C VAL A 173 16.73 -2.51 19.51
N ASP A 174 16.95 -3.78 19.77
CA ASP A 174 16.88 -4.32 21.13
C ASP A 174 18.20 -4.04 21.91
N GLN A 175 18.23 -4.50 23.18
CA GLN A 175 19.41 -4.34 24.06
C GLN A 175 20.66 -5.10 23.59
N ASN A 176 20.52 -6.03 22.64
CA ASN A 176 21.59 -6.82 22.06
C ASN A 176 22.02 -6.27 20.68
N GLY A 177 21.43 -5.17 20.24
CA GLY A 177 21.66 -4.58 18.92
C GLY A 177 20.92 -5.27 17.79
N LYS A 178 19.99 -6.21 18.08
CA LYS A 178 19.15 -6.82 17.05
C LYS A 178 18.12 -5.79 16.55
N ARG A 179 18.00 -5.68 15.25
CA ARG A 179 17.03 -4.81 14.61
C ARG A 179 15.58 -5.21 14.94
N LEU A 180 14.77 -4.24 15.35
CA LEU A 180 13.32 -4.33 15.55
C LEU A 180 12.57 -3.47 14.53
N ALA A 181 13.24 -2.47 13.95
CA ALA A 181 12.65 -1.60 12.93
C ALA A 181 12.32 -2.42 11.65
N PRO A 182 11.11 -2.29 11.11
CA PRO A 182 10.65 -3.02 9.92
C PRO A 182 11.10 -2.31 8.63
N VAL A 183 12.41 -2.34 8.36
CA VAL A 183 13.01 -1.69 7.18
C VAL A 183 12.52 -2.35 5.89
N ASP A 184 12.44 -3.68 5.89
CA ASP A 184 11.85 -4.48 4.81
C ASP A 184 10.46 -3.97 4.41
N ILE A 185 9.57 -3.79 5.38
CA ILE A 185 8.21 -3.29 5.14
C ILE A 185 8.25 -1.88 4.53
N VAL A 186 9.14 -0.99 5.01
CA VAL A 186 9.28 0.37 4.47
C VAL A 186 9.75 0.36 3.01
N LEU A 187 10.63 -0.57 2.64
CA LEU A 187 11.17 -0.68 1.29
C LEU A 187 10.19 -1.34 0.31
N GLU A 188 9.45 -2.34 0.76
CA GLU A 188 8.61 -3.19 -0.10
C GLU A 188 7.12 -2.80 -0.11
N THR A 189 6.68 -1.92 0.78
CA THR A 189 5.26 -1.53 0.82
C THR A 189 4.79 -0.96 -0.51
N ASP A 190 3.52 -1.19 -0.81
CA ASP A 190 2.87 -0.64 -2.00
C ASP A 190 2.58 0.85 -1.92
N SER A 191 2.67 1.42 -0.72
CA SER A 191 2.51 2.85 -0.52
C SER A 191 3.65 3.60 -1.20
N ARG A 192 3.30 4.67 -1.92
CA ARG A 192 4.28 5.56 -2.57
C ARG A 192 4.11 6.96 -2.00
N LYS A 193 4.88 7.21 -0.93
CA LYS A 193 4.94 8.50 -0.19
C LYS A 193 6.42 8.80 0.09
N PRO A 194 7.18 9.32 -0.88
CA PRO A 194 8.62 9.51 -0.77
C PRO A 194 9.04 10.21 0.53
N GLU A 195 8.49 11.40 0.79
CA GLU A 195 8.82 12.20 1.96
C GLU A 195 8.56 11.47 3.29
N ALA A 196 7.45 10.72 3.36
CA ALA A 196 7.14 9.94 4.54
C ALA A 196 8.08 8.74 4.72
N LYS A 197 8.45 8.05 3.63
CA LYS A 197 9.46 7.00 3.62
C LYS A 197 10.82 7.53 4.11
N HIS A 198 11.25 8.66 3.56
CA HIS A 198 12.50 9.33 3.98
C HIS A 198 12.46 9.63 5.48
N ARG A 199 11.39 10.25 5.96
CA ARG A 199 11.25 10.59 7.38
C ARG A 199 11.27 9.36 8.29
N ILE A 200 10.62 8.26 7.91
CA ILE A 200 10.61 7.00 8.67
C ILE A 200 12.02 6.44 8.80
N LEU A 201 12.76 6.34 7.70
CA LEU A 201 14.13 5.81 7.72
C LEU A 201 15.08 6.70 8.53
N GLU A 202 14.96 8.04 8.43
CA GLU A 202 15.72 8.96 9.27
C GLU A 202 15.33 8.85 10.75
N LEU A 203 14.04 8.69 11.08
CA LEU A 203 13.61 8.42 12.46
C LEU A 203 14.26 7.14 13.01
N TYR A 204 14.37 6.10 12.21
CA TYR A 204 15.04 4.88 12.65
C TYR A 204 16.54 5.12 12.91
N VAL A 205 17.21 5.90 12.06
CA VAL A 205 18.62 6.29 12.26
C VAL A 205 18.79 7.16 13.52
N GLU A 206 17.93 8.15 13.73
CA GLU A 206 17.91 9.02 14.92
C GLU A 206 17.77 8.21 16.22
N HIS A 207 17.09 7.04 16.15
CA HIS A 207 16.88 6.13 17.30
C HIS A 207 17.85 4.96 17.34
N GLY A 208 18.99 5.06 16.61
CA GLY A 208 20.12 4.15 16.76
C GLY A 208 20.21 3.02 15.74
N LEU A 209 19.38 2.99 14.70
CA LEU A 209 19.54 2.04 13.61
C LEU A 209 20.68 2.50 12.68
N THR A 210 21.58 1.60 12.34
CA THR A 210 22.57 1.82 11.29
C THR A 210 22.05 1.31 9.97
N LEU A 211 22.00 2.18 8.95
CA LEU A 211 21.68 1.83 7.56
C LEU A 211 22.93 1.85 6.70
N PRO A 212 23.06 1.00 5.66
CA PRO A 212 24.24 0.93 4.83
C PRO A 212 24.45 2.22 4.02
N ASP A 213 25.71 2.59 3.83
CA ASP A 213 26.11 3.72 2.95
C ASP A 213 26.19 3.23 1.49
N THR A 214 25.04 3.07 0.86
CA THR A 214 24.93 2.70 -0.55
C THR A 214 24.09 3.73 -1.32
N PRO A 215 24.28 3.86 -2.66
CA PRO A 215 23.49 4.78 -3.48
C PRO A 215 21.99 4.51 -3.41
N VAL A 216 21.60 3.23 -3.38
CA VAL A 216 20.19 2.82 -3.29
C VAL A 216 19.60 3.21 -1.93
N MET A 217 20.34 2.97 -0.84
CA MET A 217 19.86 3.38 0.49
C MET A 217 19.80 4.90 0.63
N ALA A 218 20.74 5.62 0.03
CA ALA A 218 20.69 7.09 -0.02
C ALA A 218 19.44 7.60 -0.77
N LEU A 219 19.06 6.94 -1.87
CA LEU A 219 17.80 7.19 -2.59
C LEU A 219 16.59 6.93 -1.69
N HIS A 220 16.51 5.77 -1.05
CA HIS A 220 15.40 5.43 -0.16
C HIS A 220 15.23 6.38 1.02
N ARG A 221 16.34 7.02 1.47
CA ARG A 221 16.36 8.01 2.54
C ARG A 221 16.15 9.45 2.05
N GLY A 222 16.04 9.68 0.74
CA GLY A 222 15.93 11.03 0.16
C GLY A 222 17.18 11.89 0.34
N ARG A 223 18.35 11.27 0.60
CA ARG A 223 19.59 11.96 0.94
C ARG A 223 20.39 12.32 -0.30
N LEU A 224 20.02 13.47 -0.92
CA LEU A 224 20.73 14.00 -2.08
C LEU A 224 22.21 14.30 -1.78
N ASP A 225 22.55 14.69 -0.56
CA ASP A 225 23.92 14.89 -0.12
C ASP A 225 24.75 13.60 -0.18
N LEU A 226 24.20 12.47 0.26
CA LEU A 226 24.85 11.17 0.15
C LEU A 226 24.93 10.70 -1.31
N LEU A 227 23.88 10.92 -2.11
CA LEU A 227 23.91 10.62 -3.54
C LEU A 227 24.97 11.44 -4.28
N GLU A 228 25.14 12.72 -3.96
CA GLU A 228 26.20 13.56 -4.49
C GLU A 228 27.61 13.04 -4.14
N ASP A 229 27.79 12.56 -2.91
CA ASP A 229 29.03 11.95 -2.46
C ASP A 229 29.32 10.61 -3.18
N HIS A 230 28.30 9.80 -3.39
CA HIS A 230 28.42 8.56 -4.18
C HIS A 230 28.77 8.88 -5.64
N LEU A 231 28.07 9.82 -6.26
CA LEU A 231 28.33 10.24 -7.65
C LEU A 231 29.75 10.80 -7.84
N ARG A 232 30.25 11.55 -6.86
CA ARG A 232 31.61 12.09 -6.89
C ARG A 232 32.66 10.98 -6.81
N ARG A 233 32.39 9.94 -6.01
CA ARG A 233 33.29 8.77 -5.87
C ARG A 233 33.23 7.84 -7.08
N ASP A 234 32.03 7.68 -7.67
CA ASP A 234 31.79 6.82 -8.82
C ASP A 234 30.86 7.48 -9.84
N PRO A 235 31.42 8.20 -10.85
CA PRO A 235 30.60 8.81 -11.91
C PRO A 235 29.80 7.81 -12.75
N SER A 236 30.14 6.51 -12.75
CA SER A 236 29.39 5.49 -13.45
C SER A 236 27.97 5.27 -12.87
N LEU A 237 27.71 5.82 -11.68
CA LEU A 237 26.42 5.77 -11.00
C LEU A 237 25.25 6.25 -11.88
N LEU A 238 25.51 7.15 -12.84
CA LEU A 238 24.50 7.64 -13.78
C LEU A 238 24.07 6.60 -14.84
N SER A 239 24.75 5.45 -14.92
CA SER A 239 24.40 4.38 -15.84
C SER A 239 24.45 2.98 -15.21
N ARG A 240 24.95 2.89 -13.97
CA ARG A 240 25.09 1.63 -13.24
C ARG A 240 23.73 1.02 -12.98
N THR A 241 23.61 -0.29 -13.18
CA THR A 241 22.48 -1.10 -12.76
C THR A 241 22.73 -1.72 -11.39
N PHE A 242 21.66 -2.01 -10.67
CA PHE A 242 21.66 -2.56 -9.32
C PHE A 242 20.95 -3.92 -9.30
N SER A 243 21.57 -4.90 -8.68
CA SER A 243 20.96 -6.22 -8.49
C SER A 243 19.74 -6.15 -7.55
N HIS A 244 18.97 -7.22 -7.53
CA HIS A 244 17.81 -7.31 -6.63
C HIS A 244 18.24 -7.11 -5.16
N GLU A 245 19.31 -7.74 -4.74
CA GLU A 245 19.82 -7.70 -3.37
C GLU A 245 20.40 -6.31 -3.00
N GLU A 246 20.87 -5.54 -3.95
CA GLU A 246 21.28 -4.14 -3.72
C GLU A 246 20.05 -3.24 -3.52
N ILE A 247 18.92 -3.54 -4.17
CA ILE A 247 17.68 -2.78 -4.06
C ILE A 247 16.89 -3.19 -2.82
N TYR A 248 16.79 -4.49 -2.57
CA TYR A 248 16.07 -5.12 -1.47
C TYR A 248 17.02 -5.97 -0.62
N PRO A 249 17.80 -5.34 0.29
CA PRO A 249 18.86 -6.06 1.01
C PRO A 249 18.31 -7.16 1.90
N PRO A 250 18.76 -8.42 1.72
CA PRO A 250 18.25 -9.57 2.47
C PRO A 250 18.55 -9.48 3.97
N GLU A 251 19.59 -8.75 4.38
CA GLU A 251 19.88 -8.48 5.79
C GLU A 251 18.77 -7.70 6.51
N PHE A 252 17.91 -7.00 5.78
CA PHE A 252 16.70 -6.37 6.32
C PHE A 252 15.46 -7.29 6.27
N GLY A 253 15.59 -8.51 5.77
CA GLY A 253 14.49 -9.45 5.64
C GLY A 253 13.64 -9.21 4.39
N CYS A 254 14.15 -8.44 3.42
CA CYS A 254 13.48 -8.20 2.16
C CYS A 254 13.25 -9.49 1.38
N HIS A 255 12.16 -9.52 0.63
CA HIS A 255 11.71 -10.68 -0.12
C HIS A 255 12.39 -10.81 -1.49
N ASP A 256 12.10 -11.89 -2.18
CA ASP A 256 12.54 -12.12 -3.55
C ASP A 256 11.85 -11.18 -4.56
N GLU A 257 12.29 -11.23 -5.82
CA GLU A 257 11.82 -10.37 -6.90
C GLU A 257 10.30 -10.44 -7.13
N VAL A 258 9.68 -11.59 -6.85
CA VAL A 258 8.23 -11.76 -7.04
C VAL A 258 7.44 -11.06 -5.94
N LEU A 259 7.92 -11.13 -4.71
CA LEU A 259 7.22 -10.59 -3.54
C LEU A 259 7.52 -9.10 -3.29
N ALA A 260 8.74 -8.65 -3.63
CA ALA A 260 9.20 -7.29 -3.34
C ALA A 260 8.50 -6.20 -4.18
N THR A 261 8.07 -6.49 -5.40
CA THR A 261 7.36 -5.50 -6.24
C THR A 261 6.26 -6.11 -7.11
N GLN A 262 5.18 -5.37 -7.30
CA GLN A 262 4.07 -5.72 -8.21
C GLN A 262 4.09 -4.92 -9.52
N GLY A 263 4.89 -3.86 -9.58
CA GLY A 263 5.06 -3.00 -10.75
C GLY A 263 5.99 -3.58 -11.83
N THR A 264 6.55 -2.69 -12.63
CA THR A 264 7.61 -3.03 -13.58
C THR A 264 8.82 -3.62 -12.85
N PRO A 265 9.45 -4.68 -13.35
CA PRO A 265 10.62 -5.29 -12.71
C PRO A 265 11.73 -4.29 -12.41
N LEU A 266 12.33 -4.38 -11.23
CA LEU A 266 13.41 -3.48 -10.77
C LEU A 266 14.79 -4.14 -10.75
N LYS A 267 14.88 -5.45 -10.85
CA LYS A 267 16.16 -6.16 -10.88
C LYS A 267 17.01 -5.69 -12.05
N ASP A 268 18.28 -5.48 -11.78
CA ASP A 268 19.28 -5.03 -12.76
C ASP A 268 18.89 -3.71 -13.46
N THR A 269 18.30 -2.79 -12.71
CA THR A 269 17.87 -1.46 -13.17
C THR A 269 18.71 -0.35 -12.55
N THR A 270 18.56 0.87 -13.07
CA THR A 270 19.30 2.06 -12.61
C THR A 270 18.52 2.85 -11.55
N LEU A 271 19.16 3.82 -10.90
CA LEU A 271 18.50 4.72 -9.95
C LEU A 271 17.27 5.43 -10.55
N LEU A 272 17.27 5.73 -11.85
CA LEU A 272 16.13 6.39 -12.49
C LEU A 272 14.88 5.48 -12.55
N HIS A 273 15.07 4.16 -12.72
CA HIS A 273 13.98 3.20 -12.65
C HIS A 273 13.42 3.10 -11.22
N LEU A 274 14.30 3.08 -10.22
CA LEU A 274 13.87 3.11 -8.82
C LEU A 274 13.09 4.40 -8.50
N CYS A 275 13.57 5.55 -8.99
CA CYS A 275 12.82 6.80 -8.83
C CYS A 275 11.41 6.69 -9.42
N ALA A 276 11.25 6.07 -10.60
CA ALA A 276 9.93 5.91 -11.24
C ALA A 276 9.01 4.98 -10.45
N ASP A 277 9.52 3.90 -9.87
CA ASP A 277 8.72 2.97 -9.06
C ASP A 277 8.34 3.58 -7.69
N TYR A 278 9.27 4.29 -7.06
CA TYR A 278 9.08 4.88 -5.74
C TYR A 278 8.49 6.30 -5.75
N ASP A 279 8.17 6.86 -6.93
CA ASP A 279 7.67 8.23 -7.13
C ASP A 279 8.62 9.33 -6.62
N GLU A 280 9.94 9.08 -6.72
CA GLU A 280 11.01 9.98 -6.26
C GLU A 280 11.30 11.07 -7.30
N LEU A 281 10.33 11.96 -7.52
CA LEU A 281 10.37 12.96 -8.59
C LEU A 281 11.54 13.95 -8.46
N GLU A 282 11.85 14.38 -7.23
CA GLU A 282 12.96 15.32 -6.98
C GLU A 282 14.32 14.69 -7.23
N ILE A 283 14.50 13.44 -6.77
CA ILE A 283 15.75 12.70 -7.04
C ILE A 283 15.92 12.45 -8.53
N ALA A 284 14.83 12.10 -9.24
CA ALA A 284 14.87 11.92 -10.68
C ALA A 284 15.29 13.20 -11.40
N ARG A 285 14.77 14.37 -11.02
CA ARG A 285 15.20 15.64 -11.57
C ARG A 285 16.70 15.87 -11.35
N TRP A 286 17.14 15.66 -10.12
CA TRP A 286 18.54 15.81 -9.77
C TRP A 286 19.43 14.88 -10.61
N LEU A 287 19.09 13.60 -10.78
CA LEU A 287 19.84 12.66 -11.61
C LEU A 287 19.91 13.12 -13.07
N LEU A 288 18.79 13.58 -13.64
CA LEU A 288 18.72 14.10 -15.00
C LEU A 288 19.53 15.41 -15.17
N ASP A 289 19.50 16.30 -14.16
CA ASP A 289 20.32 17.52 -14.14
C ASP A 289 21.84 17.24 -14.02
N LYS A 290 22.21 16.10 -13.40
CA LYS A 290 23.59 15.59 -13.37
C LYS A 290 24.00 14.90 -14.66
N GLY A 291 23.12 14.79 -15.65
CA GLY A 291 23.41 14.22 -16.97
C GLY A 291 23.07 12.75 -17.13
N MET A 292 22.24 12.19 -16.24
CA MET A 292 21.70 10.84 -16.47
C MET A 292 20.85 10.84 -17.74
N ASP A 293 21.06 9.86 -18.61
CA ASP A 293 20.28 9.69 -19.82
C ASP A 293 18.84 9.24 -19.46
N PRO A 294 17.77 9.97 -19.84
CA PRO A 294 16.39 9.54 -19.62
C PRO A 294 16.05 8.22 -20.32
N ASN A 295 16.88 7.80 -21.30
CA ASN A 295 16.75 6.54 -22.05
C ASN A 295 17.69 5.44 -21.54
N VAL A 296 18.34 5.64 -20.39
CA VAL A 296 19.15 4.60 -19.76
C VAL A 296 18.33 3.32 -19.59
N ARG A 297 18.94 2.18 -19.91
CA ARG A 297 18.23 0.89 -19.97
C ARG A 297 18.61 0.00 -18.79
N ALA A 298 17.62 -0.77 -18.34
CA ALA A 298 17.86 -1.94 -17.51
C ALA A 298 18.78 -2.93 -18.24
N ALA A 299 19.51 -3.74 -17.51
CA ALA A 299 20.26 -4.84 -18.13
C ALA A 299 19.31 -5.86 -18.75
N VAL A 300 19.83 -6.63 -19.72
CA VAL A 300 19.10 -7.72 -20.36
C VAL A 300 19.65 -9.04 -19.84
N ASP A 301 18.78 -9.91 -19.36
CA ASP A 301 19.17 -11.24 -18.86
C ASP A 301 19.48 -12.23 -19.99
N ALA A 302 19.93 -13.43 -19.62
CA ALA A 302 20.32 -14.47 -20.58
C ALA A 302 19.15 -14.97 -21.46
N ASP A 303 17.89 -14.78 -21.00
CA ASP A 303 16.68 -15.16 -21.72
C ASP A 303 16.14 -14.02 -22.62
N GLY A 304 16.81 -12.87 -22.62
CA GLY A 304 16.48 -11.71 -23.43
C GLY A 304 15.40 -10.81 -22.81
N PHE A 305 15.16 -10.88 -21.49
CA PHE A 305 14.27 -9.97 -20.78
C PHE A 305 15.04 -8.86 -20.09
N GLY A 306 14.43 -7.69 -20.02
CA GLY A 306 15.04 -6.45 -19.55
C GLY A 306 15.10 -5.40 -20.64
N GLY A 307 16.08 -4.49 -20.58
CA GLY A 307 16.30 -3.44 -21.58
C GLY A 307 15.23 -2.36 -21.60
N HIS A 308 14.32 -2.33 -20.64
CA HIS A 308 13.32 -1.26 -20.49
C HIS A 308 13.96 0.02 -19.92
N THR A 309 13.29 1.14 -20.12
CA THR A 309 13.65 2.45 -19.55
C THR A 309 12.73 2.75 -18.37
N ALA A 310 13.06 3.78 -17.57
CA ALA A 310 12.23 4.25 -16.48
C ALA A 310 10.80 4.61 -16.91
N LEU A 311 10.59 4.94 -18.19
CA LEU A 311 9.27 5.23 -18.74
C LEU A 311 8.28 4.04 -18.61
N PHE A 312 8.76 2.80 -18.66
CA PHE A 312 7.93 1.61 -18.43
C PHE A 312 7.40 1.57 -16.99
N GLY A 313 8.23 1.93 -16.01
CA GLY A 313 7.86 2.01 -14.60
C GLY A 313 6.78 3.06 -14.31
N THR A 314 6.68 4.11 -15.12
CA THR A 314 5.61 5.10 -14.97
C THR A 314 4.26 4.61 -15.47
N VAL A 315 4.23 3.61 -16.34
CA VAL A 315 3.00 3.04 -16.90
C VAL A 315 2.46 1.90 -16.04
N VAL A 316 3.34 0.99 -15.60
CA VAL A 316 2.95 -0.10 -14.70
C VAL A 316 3.75 0.04 -13.42
N SER A 317 3.10 0.54 -12.39
CA SER A 317 3.71 0.89 -11.12
C SER A 317 2.76 0.61 -9.96
N GLN A 318 3.25 0.79 -8.74
CA GLN A 318 2.46 0.67 -7.51
C GLN A 318 1.89 1.98 -6.95
N PRO A 319 2.09 3.17 -7.54
CA PRO A 319 1.55 4.39 -6.97
C PRO A 319 0.02 4.33 -6.85
N ASN A 320 -0.52 4.95 -5.82
CA ASN A 320 -1.96 5.06 -5.57
C ASN A 320 -2.67 3.78 -5.19
N PHE A 321 -1.96 2.86 -4.55
CA PHE A 321 -2.61 1.70 -4.05
C PHE A 321 -3.74 2.05 -3.10
N TRP A 322 -4.76 1.25 -3.19
CA TRP A 322 -6.04 1.25 -2.51
C TRP A 322 -5.99 1.55 -1.00
N MET A 323 -4.82 1.57 -0.38
CA MET A 323 -4.65 1.95 1.02
C MET A 323 -4.80 3.45 1.27
N ASN A 324 -4.53 4.30 0.27
CA ASN A 324 -4.76 5.74 0.31
C ASN A 324 -5.98 6.14 -0.54
N TYR A 325 -6.92 5.29 -0.61
CA TYR A 325 -8.13 5.36 -1.38
C TYR A 325 -8.95 6.65 -1.21
N GLN A 326 -8.85 7.29 -0.05
CA GLN A 326 -9.55 8.54 0.25
C GLN A 326 -8.78 9.79 -0.15
N ASP A 327 -7.47 9.68 -0.38
CA ASP A 327 -6.58 10.80 -0.68
C ASP A 327 -6.29 10.92 -2.18
N ARG A 328 -6.95 10.13 -3.02
CA ARG A 328 -6.79 10.19 -4.48
C ARG A 328 -7.37 11.49 -5.02
N GLY A 329 -6.50 12.47 -5.20
CA GLY A 329 -6.76 13.66 -5.99
C GLY A 329 -6.90 13.35 -7.49
N PRO A 330 -7.09 14.37 -8.34
CA PRO A 330 -7.09 14.21 -9.79
C PRO A 330 -5.79 13.52 -10.21
N TYR A 331 -5.96 12.48 -10.99
CA TYR A 331 -4.89 11.58 -11.34
C TYR A 331 -3.99 12.22 -12.41
N GLU A 332 -2.79 12.59 -12.01
CA GLU A 332 -1.76 13.16 -12.88
C GLU A 332 -0.60 12.17 -13.04
N ALA A 333 0.24 12.38 -14.04
CA ALA A 333 1.44 11.57 -14.26
C ALA A 333 2.70 12.48 -14.39
N PRO A 334 3.07 13.19 -13.30
CA PRO A 334 4.16 14.17 -13.35
C PRO A 334 5.52 13.53 -13.64
N PHE A 335 5.71 12.28 -13.24
CA PHE A 335 6.95 11.56 -13.52
C PHE A 335 7.10 11.25 -15.02
N THR A 336 6.02 10.77 -15.66
CA THR A 336 5.97 10.55 -17.11
C THR A 336 6.25 11.85 -17.86
N GLN A 337 5.60 12.93 -17.43
CA GLN A 337 5.81 14.26 -18.02
C GLN A 337 7.29 14.69 -17.91
N LEU A 338 7.90 14.58 -16.73
CA LEU A 338 9.30 14.91 -16.52
C LEU A 338 10.20 14.13 -17.48
N LEU A 339 10.03 12.82 -17.59
CA LEU A 339 10.87 12.00 -18.48
C LEU A 339 10.73 12.41 -19.95
N LEU A 340 9.50 12.64 -20.42
CA LEU A 340 9.23 13.07 -21.80
C LEU A 340 9.82 14.46 -22.09
N GLU A 341 9.69 15.44 -21.17
CA GLU A 341 10.29 16.77 -21.26
C GLU A 341 11.84 16.72 -21.31
N ARG A 342 12.43 15.70 -20.68
CA ARG A 342 13.89 15.48 -20.68
C ARG A 342 14.36 14.59 -21.84
N GLY A 343 13.48 14.25 -22.79
CA GLY A 343 13.84 13.56 -24.02
C GLY A 343 13.76 12.02 -23.95
N ALA A 344 12.97 11.48 -23.01
CA ALA A 344 12.68 10.05 -23.03
C ALA A 344 11.99 9.66 -24.36
N ASP A 345 12.49 8.59 -25.00
CA ASP A 345 11.93 8.10 -26.24
C ASP A 345 10.77 7.12 -25.98
N PRO A 346 9.53 7.47 -26.34
CA PRO A 346 8.36 6.61 -26.13
C PRO A 346 8.37 5.34 -26.98
N ASN A 347 9.25 5.27 -28.00
CA ASN A 347 9.33 4.15 -28.94
C ASN A 347 10.40 3.10 -28.56
N VAL A 348 11.08 3.28 -27.44
CA VAL A 348 12.02 2.27 -26.93
C VAL A 348 11.26 0.95 -26.72
N ARG A 349 11.82 -0.14 -27.26
CA ARG A 349 11.27 -1.49 -27.14
C ARG A 349 12.09 -2.32 -26.15
N ALA A 350 11.38 -3.16 -25.39
CA ALA A 350 11.95 -4.04 -24.39
C ALA A 350 11.14 -5.34 -24.25
N SER A 351 11.71 -6.33 -23.61
CA SER A 351 10.98 -7.55 -23.26
C SER A 351 10.94 -7.68 -21.74
N LEU A 352 9.75 -7.89 -21.19
CA LEU A 352 9.54 -8.00 -19.75
C LEU A 352 8.80 -9.28 -19.41
N ARG A 353 9.02 -9.80 -18.21
CA ARG A 353 8.23 -10.88 -17.64
C ARG A 353 7.79 -10.49 -16.23
N LYS A 354 6.56 -10.85 -15.86
CA LYS A 354 6.02 -10.54 -14.53
C LYS A 354 5.10 -11.64 -14.03
N LYS A 355 5.34 -12.03 -12.77
CA LYS A 355 4.44 -12.81 -11.94
C LYS A 355 3.96 -11.93 -10.81
N LEU A 356 2.65 -11.96 -10.48
CA LEU A 356 2.10 -11.30 -9.31
C LEU A 356 2.14 -12.25 -8.11
N HIS A 357 2.21 -11.74 -6.88
CA HIS A 357 2.11 -12.58 -5.70
C HIS A 357 0.68 -12.65 -5.15
N GLU A 358 0.37 -13.71 -4.41
CA GLU A 358 -0.98 -14.04 -3.92
C GLU A 358 -1.63 -12.96 -3.05
N GLY A 359 -0.85 -12.13 -2.33
CA GLY A 359 -1.37 -11.11 -1.42
C GLY A 359 -2.19 -10.03 -2.11
N TYR A 360 -2.07 -9.92 -3.45
CA TYR A 360 -2.62 -8.78 -4.18
C TYR A 360 -4.01 -8.96 -4.73
N ALA A 361 -4.44 -10.14 -5.04
CA ALA A 361 -5.81 -10.25 -5.48
C ALA A 361 -6.26 -11.68 -5.77
N PRO A 362 -7.26 -12.16 -5.08
CA PRO A 362 -8.03 -13.32 -5.55
C PRO A 362 -8.66 -13.12 -6.93
N LYS A 363 -8.46 -11.94 -7.54
CA LYS A 363 -8.98 -11.55 -8.87
C LYS A 363 -8.00 -11.77 -10.02
N TYR A 364 -6.68 -11.91 -9.74
CA TYR A 364 -5.65 -12.01 -10.77
C TYR A 364 -4.96 -13.36 -10.66
N ASP A 365 -4.51 -13.84 -11.80
CA ASP A 365 -3.68 -15.04 -11.85
C ASP A 365 -2.31 -14.74 -11.24
N THR A 366 -2.02 -15.42 -10.14
CA THR A 366 -0.75 -15.32 -9.39
C THR A 366 0.15 -16.55 -9.62
N GLU A 367 -0.30 -17.52 -10.40
CA GLU A 367 0.47 -18.73 -10.71
C GLU A 367 1.31 -18.57 -11.98
N THR A 368 0.83 -17.79 -12.95
CA THR A 368 1.46 -17.63 -14.25
C THR A 368 2.49 -16.51 -14.25
N THR A 369 3.68 -16.79 -14.82
CA THR A 369 4.63 -15.75 -15.24
C THR A 369 4.26 -15.30 -16.65
N TYR A 370 3.74 -14.10 -16.79
CA TYR A 370 3.41 -13.52 -18.09
C TYR A 370 4.64 -12.93 -18.76
N GLU A 371 4.79 -13.18 -20.06
CA GLU A 371 5.86 -12.65 -20.90
C GLU A 371 5.31 -11.63 -21.89
N TYR A 372 6.04 -10.54 -22.04
CA TYR A 372 5.74 -9.43 -22.96
C TYR A 372 7.00 -9.16 -23.77
N ARG A 373 6.99 -9.57 -25.04
CA ARG A 373 8.19 -9.50 -25.87
C ARG A 373 8.11 -8.34 -26.85
N ASP A 374 9.24 -7.63 -26.95
CA ASP A 374 9.44 -6.52 -27.88
C ASP A 374 8.30 -5.49 -27.84
N VAL A 375 7.96 -5.00 -26.65
CA VAL A 375 6.90 -4.02 -26.40
C VAL A 375 7.46 -2.64 -26.11
N THR A 376 6.73 -1.58 -26.49
CA THR A 376 6.95 -0.22 -25.99
C THR A 376 6.32 -0.05 -24.62
N ALA A 377 6.63 1.06 -23.92
CA ALA A 377 6.00 1.39 -22.63
C ALA A 377 4.46 1.44 -22.75
N LEU A 378 3.94 1.98 -23.85
CA LEU A 378 2.49 2.05 -24.11
C LEU A 378 1.89 0.65 -24.34
N GLU A 379 2.56 -0.21 -25.12
CA GLU A 379 2.14 -1.58 -25.37
C GLU A 379 2.22 -2.41 -24.09
N TRP A 380 3.24 -2.20 -23.24
CA TRP A 380 3.39 -2.79 -21.92
C TRP A 380 2.14 -2.54 -21.06
N GLY A 381 1.71 -1.28 -20.90
CA GLY A 381 0.51 -0.94 -20.15
C GLY A 381 -0.77 -1.51 -20.75
N ARG A 382 -0.90 -1.47 -22.10
CA ARG A 382 -2.07 -2.03 -22.80
C ARG A 382 -2.21 -3.54 -22.61
N GLN A 383 -1.11 -4.27 -22.61
CA GLN A 383 -1.09 -5.72 -22.53
C GLN A 383 -1.03 -6.23 -21.08
N PHE A 384 -0.62 -5.39 -20.10
CA PHE A 384 -0.43 -5.84 -18.72
C PHE A 384 -1.69 -6.51 -18.17
N HIS A 385 -1.53 -7.70 -17.62
CA HIS A 385 -2.64 -8.58 -17.22
C HIS A 385 -3.44 -8.09 -16.00
N ALA A 386 -2.89 -7.17 -15.21
CA ALA A 386 -3.53 -6.62 -14.00
C ALA A 386 -3.73 -5.10 -14.12
N LYS A 387 -4.87 -4.67 -14.65
CA LYS A 387 -5.14 -3.27 -14.99
C LYS A 387 -5.11 -2.30 -13.81
N VAL A 388 -5.25 -2.78 -12.58
CA VAL A 388 -5.17 -1.93 -11.37
C VAL A 388 -3.80 -1.26 -11.21
N PHE A 389 -2.75 -1.83 -11.80
CA PHE A 389 -1.37 -1.30 -11.78
C PHE A 389 -1.07 -0.34 -12.93
N VAL A 390 -1.99 -0.17 -13.86
CA VAL A 390 -1.75 0.61 -15.09
C VAL A 390 -2.20 2.05 -14.93
N SER A 391 -1.29 2.98 -15.19
CA SER A 391 -1.53 4.43 -15.17
C SER A 391 -2.09 4.90 -16.51
N GLU A 392 -3.39 5.10 -16.61
CA GLU A 392 -4.01 5.68 -17.81
C GLU A 392 -3.50 7.09 -18.16
N PRO A 393 -3.29 8.02 -17.20
CA PRO A 393 -2.70 9.32 -17.49
C PRO A 393 -1.29 9.23 -18.11
N ALA A 394 -0.44 8.34 -17.58
CA ALA A 394 0.89 8.11 -18.15
C ALA A 394 0.79 7.62 -19.60
N MET A 395 -0.10 6.66 -19.85
CA MET A 395 -0.33 6.13 -21.21
C MET A 395 -0.78 7.22 -22.19
N LYS A 396 -1.68 8.13 -21.78
CA LYS A 396 -2.13 9.24 -22.62
C LYS A 396 -1.00 10.21 -22.98
N LEU A 397 -0.13 10.54 -22.02
CA LEU A 397 1.03 11.38 -22.29
C LEU A 397 2.02 10.72 -23.26
N ILE A 398 2.30 9.44 -23.08
CA ILE A 398 3.19 8.67 -23.96
C ILE A 398 2.62 8.55 -25.36
N GLU A 399 1.31 8.29 -25.50
CA GLU A 399 0.64 8.20 -26.79
C GLU A 399 0.71 9.53 -27.57
N ALA A 400 0.47 10.65 -26.88
CA ALA A 400 0.60 11.98 -27.45
C ALA A 400 2.03 12.27 -27.92
N ALA A 401 3.05 11.89 -27.12
CA ALA A 401 4.46 12.06 -27.47
C ALA A 401 4.91 11.18 -28.64
N ALA A 402 4.39 9.95 -28.74
CA ALA A 402 4.69 9.04 -29.83
C ALA A 402 4.06 9.47 -31.16
N GLY A 403 2.90 10.11 -31.12
CA GLY A 403 2.18 10.62 -32.32
C GLY A 403 2.67 11.97 -32.83
N ALA A 404 3.51 12.67 -32.06
CA ALA A 404 4.05 13.99 -32.42
C ALA A 404 5.37 13.92 -33.23
N LYS A 405 5.91 12.73 -33.47
CA LYS A 405 7.07 12.46 -34.34
C LYS A 405 6.61 11.83 -35.65
#